data_cb5e9e8058ea59ba243a4414bcfa0c4b
#
_entry.id   cb5e9e8058ea59ba243a4414bcfa0c4b
#
_cell.length_a   1.000
_cell.length_b   1.000
_cell.length_c   1.000
_cell.angle_alpha   90.00
_cell.angle_beta   90.00
_cell.angle_gamma   90.00
#
_symmetry.space_group_name_H-M   'P 1'
#
loop_
_entity.id
_entity.type
_entity.pdbx_description
1 polymer ?
#
loop_
_entity_poly.entity_id
_entity_poly.type
_entity_poly.pdbx_seq_one_letter_code
_entity_poly.pdbx_strand_id
1 'polypeptide(L)'
;MRRIFKILFFIFLLFVITLIIDFIGDRKFKNDFESKLILREEVIKKIESKELELYKKNTVILTEKYGDVAENDYVYVYVCNDKEKVISFLYKAGIPDEDQYIFYSSGNDDLIKKYVPKSYYSYIEKITDNWYMVQFN
;
A
#
# COMPACT_ATOMS: atom_id res chain seq x y z
N MET A 1 -12.66 44.72 -13.97
CA MET A 1 -12.21 44.38 -12.61
C MET A 1 -13.09 43.36 -11.91
N ARG A 2 -14.40 43.56 -11.71
CA ARG A 2 -15.26 42.60 -10.98
C ARG A 2 -15.30 41.18 -11.55
N ARG A 3 -15.22 40.97 -12.87
CA ARG A 3 -15.23 39.61 -13.49
C ARG A 3 -13.93 38.86 -13.23
N ILE A 4 -12.79 39.51 -13.32
CA ILE A 4 -11.47 38.91 -13.07
C ILE A 4 -11.36 38.47 -11.62
N PHE A 5 -11.84 39.27 -10.68
CA PHE A 5 -11.84 38.95 -9.26
C PHE A 5 -12.69 37.70 -8.96
N LYS A 6 -13.86 37.56 -9.60
CA LYS A 6 -14.71 36.37 -9.47
C LYS A 6 -14.03 35.10 -10.00
N ILE A 7 -13.33 35.20 -11.12
CA ILE A 7 -12.60 34.08 -11.71
C ILE A 7 -11.44 33.66 -10.78
N LEU A 8 -10.64 34.60 -10.29
CA LEU A 8 -9.55 34.32 -9.36
C LEU A 8 -10.05 33.73 -8.05
N PHE A 9 -11.16 34.22 -7.52
CA PHE A 9 -11.79 33.67 -6.32
C PHE A 9 -12.27 32.23 -6.54
N PHE A 10 -12.85 31.92 -7.70
CA PHE A 10 -13.29 30.58 -8.03
C PHE A 10 -12.12 29.60 -8.17
N ILE A 11 -11.02 30.00 -8.83
CA ILE A 11 -9.79 29.22 -8.95
C ILE A 11 -9.21 28.94 -7.56
N PHE A 12 -9.13 29.95 -6.70
CA PHE A 12 -8.67 29.81 -5.33
C PHE A 12 -9.54 28.85 -4.52
N LEU A 13 -10.86 28.94 -4.67
CA LEU A 13 -11.80 28.04 -4.01
C LEU A 13 -11.61 26.59 -4.45
N LEU A 14 -11.45 26.34 -5.76
CA LEU A 14 -11.15 25.01 -6.29
C LEU A 14 -9.83 24.47 -5.73
N PHE A 15 -8.79 25.28 -5.67
CA PHE A 15 -7.50 24.90 -5.09
C PHE A 15 -7.62 24.52 -3.61
N VAL A 16 -8.37 25.28 -2.82
CA VAL A 16 -8.62 24.95 -1.40
C VAL A 16 -9.40 23.66 -1.26
N ILE A 17 -10.40 23.41 -2.12
CA ILE A 17 -11.17 22.16 -2.11
C ILE A 17 -10.27 20.96 -2.42
N THR A 18 -9.38 21.05 -3.41
CA THR A 18 -8.44 19.96 -3.71
C THR A 18 -7.52 19.66 -2.53
N LEU A 19 -6.96 20.68 -1.88
CA LEU A 19 -6.12 20.49 -0.69
C LEU A 19 -6.87 19.81 0.46
N ILE A 20 -8.15 20.14 0.65
CA ILE A 20 -8.98 19.51 1.70
C ILE A 20 -9.24 18.04 1.36
N ILE A 21 -9.53 17.73 0.09
CA ILE A 21 -9.77 16.35 -0.36
C ILE A 21 -8.51 15.49 -0.16
N ASP A 22 -7.34 16.00 -0.56
CA ASP A 22 -6.05 15.32 -0.38
C ASP A 22 -5.77 15.08 1.10
N PHE A 23 -5.92 16.08 1.95
CA PHE A 23 -5.72 15.96 3.39
C PHE A 23 -6.64 14.92 4.04
N ILE A 24 -7.92 14.86 3.64
CA ILE A 24 -8.87 13.85 4.13
C ILE A 24 -8.47 12.46 3.65
N GLY A 25 -8.03 12.33 2.40
CA GLY A 25 -7.55 11.07 1.81
C GLY A 25 -6.35 10.52 2.57
N ASP A 26 -5.33 11.34 2.79
CA ASP A 26 -4.12 10.97 3.52
C ASP A 26 -4.42 10.53 4.96
N ARG A 27 -5.30 11.26 5.63
CA ARG A 27 -5.70 10.94 7.01
C ARG A 27 -6.47 9.62 7.09
N LYS A 28 -7.37 9.38 6.14
CA LYS A 28 -8.12 8.12 6.04
C LYS A 28 -7.19 6.95 5.79
N PHE A 29 -6.25 7.08 4.86
CA PHE A 29 -5.23 6.07 4.58
C PHE A 29 -4.39 5.76 5.82
N LYS A 30 -3.87 6.79 6.50
CA LYS A 30 -3.04 6.62 7.70
C LYS A 30 -3.81 5.88 8.81
N ASN A 31 -5.04 6.25 9.07
CA ASN A 31 -5.88 5.59 10.08
C ASN A 31 -6.16 4.12 9.72
N ASP A 32 -6.47 3.82 8.45
CA ASP A 32 -6.67 2.45 7.98
C ASP A 32 -5.37 1.63 8.10
N PHE A 33 -4.24 2.20 7.68
CA PHE A 33 -2.94 1.55 7.79
C PHE A 33 -2.59 1.20 9.24
N GLU A 34 -2.69 2.17 10.16
CA GLU A 34 -2.38 2.00 11.58
C GLU A 34 -3.32 0.98 12.25
N SER A 35 -4.61 0.99 11.93
CA SER A 35 -5.59 0.06 12.50
C SER A 35 -5.32 -1.40 12.13
N LYS A 36 -4.71 -1.65 10.98
CA LYS A 36 -4.44 -3.01 10.45
C LYS A 36 -2.98 -3.44 10.62
N LEU A 37 -2.11 -2.55 11.11
CA LEU A 37 -0.67 -2.80 11.17
C LEU A 37 -0.33 -4.04 11.99
N ILE A 38 -0.93 -4.18 13.18
CA ILE A 38 -0.68 -5.33 14.08
C ILE A 38 -1.06 -6.66 13.41
N LEU A 39 -2.20 -6.70 12.71
CA LEU A 39 -2.63 -7.90 12.00
C LEU A 39 -1.72 -8.23 10.81
N ARG A 40 -1.24 -7.20 10.07
CA ARG A 40 -0.26 -7.40 8.99
C ARG A 40 1.06 -7.96 9.53
N GLU A 41 1.55 -7.46 10.65
CA GLU A 41 2.75 -7.98 11.31
C GLU A 41 2.56 -9.42 11.80
N GLU A 42 1.37 -9.76 12.31
CA GLU A 42 1.04 -11.13 12.70
C GLU A 42 1.06 -12.07 11.46
N VAL A 43 0.50 -11.64 10.33
CA VAL A 43 0.55 -12.40 9.08
C VAL A 43 1.99 -12.64 8.64
N ILE A 44 2.84 -11.61 8.69
CA ILE A 44 4.27 -11.75 8.33
C ILE A 44 4.95 -12.80 9.22
N LYS A 45 4.77 -12.73 10.54
CA LYS A 45 5.34 -13.70 11.49
C LYS A 45 4.87 -15.13 11.21
N LYS A 46 3.60 -15.31 10.83
CA LYS A 46 3.05 -16.62 10.48
C LYS A 46 3.60 -17.16 9.15
N ILE A 47 3.90 -16.30 8.21
CA ILE A 47 4.60 -16.67 6.97
C ILE A 47 6.04 -17.11 7.31
N GLU A 48 6.74 -16.35 8.15
CA GLU A 48 8.09 -16.67 8.61
C GLU A 48 8.17 -18.02 9.34
N SER A 49 7.21 -18.28 10.25
CA SER A 49 7.12 -19.53 11.00
C SER A 49 6.58 -20.70 10.19
N LYS A 50 6.19 -20.50 8.93
CA LYS A 50 5.55 -21.47 8.04
C LYS A 50 4.21 -22.01 8.55
N GLU A 51 3.55 -21.28 9.46
CA GLU A 51 2.19 -21.55 9.89
C GLU A 51 1.16 -21.22 8.79
N LEU A 52 1.47 -20.22 7.94
CA LEU A 52 0.75 -19.92 6.71
C LEU A 52 1.56 -20.43 5.52
N GLU A 53 1.05 -21.47 4.87
CA GLU A 53 1.73 -22.07 3.72
C GLU A 53 1.51 -21.27 2.44
N LEU A 54 2.51 -21.29 1.56
CA LEU A 54 2.41 -20.68 0.25
C LEU A 54 1.47 -21.53 -0.64
N TYR A 55 0.39 -20.90 -1.07
CA TYR A 55 -0.46 -21.42 -2.14
C TYR A 55 0.14 -20.97 -3.49
N LYS A 56 0.46 -21.94 -4.37
CA LYS A 56 1.29 -21.67 -5.55
C LYS A 56 2.60 -21.00 -5.13
N LYS A 57 3.46 -20.63 -6.08
CA LYS A 57 4.86 -20.26 -5.78
C LYS A 57 5.08 -19.11 -4.80
N ASN A 58 4.14 -18.16 -4.66
CA ASN A 58 4.39 -16.91 -3.96
C ASN A 58 3.14 -16.25 -3.37
N THR A 59 2.07 -16.99 -3.18
CA THR A 59 0.81 -16.45 -2.65
C THR A 59 0.43 -17.17 -1.37
N VAL A 60 0.00 -16.45 -0.36
CA VAL A 60 -0.60 -16.97 0.87
C VAL A 60 -2.08 -16.61 0.87
N ILE A 61 -2.95 -17.58 1.06
CA ILE A 61 -4.39 -17.34 1.23
C ILE A 61 -4.65 -16.98 2.68
N LEU A 62 -5.34 -15.87 2.90
CA LEU A 62 -5.72 -15.40 4.22
C LEU A 62 -6.99 -16.10 4.69
N THR A 63 -7.03 -16.43 5.97
CA THR A 63 -8.25 -16.90 6.64
C THR A 63 -9.13 -15.69 7.02
N GLU A 64 -10.40 -15.94 7.39
CA GLU A 64 -11.35 -14.91 7.83
C GLU A 64 -10.76 -13.93 8.85
N LYS A 65 -9.94 -14.41 9.79
CA LYS A 65 -9.29 -13.57 10.81
C LYS A 65 -8.44 -12.45 10.20
N TYR A 66 -7.84 -12.71 9.03
CA TYR A 66 -6.90 -11.79 8.36
C TYR A 66 -7.46 -11.18 7.08
N GLY A 67 -8.72 -11.42 6.75
CA GLY A 67 -9.34 -10.94 5.51
C GLY A 67 -9.27 -9.43 5.32
N ASP A 68 -9.29 -8.66 6.42
CA ASP A 68 -9.27 -7.20 6.36
C ASP A 68 -7.87 -6.59 6.12
N VAL A 69 -6.78 -7.37 6.16
CA VAL A 69 -5.42 -6.81 6.00
C VAL A 69 -5.05 -6.52 4.55
N ALA A 70 -5.76 -7.13 3.60
CA ALA A 70 -5.66 -6.90 2.17
C ALA A 70 -7.07 -6.82 1.57
N GLU A 71 -7.24 -6.10 0.47
CA GLU A 71 -8.54 -5.98 -0.21
C GLU A 71 -8.99 -7.32 -0.85
N ASN A 72 -8.02 -8.16 -1.16
CA ASN A 72 -8.23 -9.53 -1.60
C ASN A 72 -7.82 -10.51 -0.49
N ASP A 73 -8.32 -11.73 -0.55
CA ASP A 73 -8.08 -12.75 0.49
C ASP A 73 -6.69 -13.39 0.42
N TYR A 74 -5.68 -12.71 -0.14
CA TYR A 74 -4.34 -13.25 -0.26
C TYR A 74 -3.23 -12.19 -0.25
N VAL A 75 -2.03 -12.65 0.06
CA VAL A 75 -0.81 -11.86 0.17
C VAL A 75 0.23 -12.42 -0.79
N TYR A 76 0.98 -11.57 -1.47
CA TYR A 76 2.10 -11.98 -2.31
C TYR A 76 3.40 -11.95 -1.53
N VAL A 77 4.16 -13.03 -1.60
CA VAL A 77 5.47 -13.18 -0.97
C VAL A 77 6.53 -13.22 -2.07
N TYR A 78 7.26 -12.12 -2.26
CA TYR A 78 8.33 -12.05 -3.26
C TYR A 78 9.60 -12.77 -2.78
N VAL A 79 9.92 -12.59 -1.51
CA VAL A 79 10.98 -13.29 -0.80
C VAL A 79 10.64 -13.33 0.69
N CYS A 80 10.93 -14.45 1.34
CA CYS A 80 10.86 -14.59 2.79
C CYS A 80 11.89 -15.62 3.24
N ASN A 81 13.03 -15.13 3.73
CA ASN A 81 14.09 -15.92 4.32
C ASN A 81 14.70 -15.18 5.52
N ASP A 82 15.70 -15.74 6.17
CA ASP A 82 16.33 -15.18 7.38
C ASP A 82 16.93 -13.78 7.18
N LYS A 83 17.30 -13.42 5.95
CA LYS A 83 17.99 -12.16 5.63
C LYS A 83 17.08 -11.14 4.95
N GLU A 84 16.22 -11.58 4.07
CA GLU A 84 15.45 -10.70 3.18
C GLU A 84 13.98 -11.10 3.17
N LYS A 85 13.10 -10.10 3.35
CA LYS A 85 11.65 -10.28 3.31
C LYS A 85 11.03 -9.14 2.51
N VAL A 86 10.25 -9.50 1.50
CA VAL A 86 9.41 -8.57 0.71
C VAL A 86 8.05 -9.21 0.52
N ILE A 87 7.05 -8.63 1.14
CA ILE A 87 5.67 -9.14 1.20
C ILE A 87 4.73 -8.01 0.87
N SER A 88 3.71 -8.24 0.03
CA SER A 88 2.74 -7.22 -0.34
C SER A 88 1.31 -7.60 -0.02
N PHE A 89 0.54 -6.60 0.36
CA PHE A 89 -0.88 -6.63 0.66
C PHE A 89 -1.60 -5.69 -0.31
N LEU A 90 -2.58 -6.17 -1.05
CA LEU A 90 -3.40 -5.28 -1.89
C LEU A 90 -4.18 -4.32 -0.99
N TYR A 91 -3.95 -3.02 -1.16
CA TYR A 91 -4.64 -1.97 -0.41
C TYR A 91 -5.89 -1.49 -1.15
N LYS A 92 -5.77 -1.29 -2.46
CA LYS A 92 -6.86 -0.80 -3.31
C LYS A 92 -6.71 -1.37 -4.71
N ALA A 93 -7.75 -2.05 -5.21
CA ALA A 93 -7.82 -2.41 -6.62
C ALA A 93 -8.18 -1.18 -7.45
N GLY A 94 -7.41 -0.93 -8.52
CA GLY A 94 -7.59 0.23 -9.37
C GLY A 94 -8.54 -0.06 -10.53
N ILE A 95 -9.78 0.44 -10.47
CA ILE A 95 -10.65 0.57 -11.64
C ILE A 95 -11.35 1.92 -11.52
N PRO A 96 -11.04 2.92 -12.36
CA PRO A 96 -10.09 2.95 -13.50
C PRO A 96 -8.63 3.25 -13.15
N ASP A 97 -8.32 3.43 -11.87
CA ASP A 97 -6.98 3.78 -11.40
C ASP A 97 -6.07 2.54 -11.27
N GLU A 98 -4.79 2.78 -11.04
CA GLU A 98 -3.77 1.75 -10.84
C GLU A 98 -3.91 1.05 -9.48
N ASP A 99 -3.55 -0.24 -9.40
CA ASP A 99 -3.56 -0.99 -8.14
C ASP A 99 -2.54 -0.42 -7.14
N GLN A 100 -2.96 -0.30 -5.89
CA GLN A 100 -2.10 0.15 -4.79
C GLN A 100 -1.86 -1.00 -3.81
N TYR A 101 -0.58 -1.21 -3.48
CA TYR A 101 -0.15 -2.24 -2.55
C TYR A 101 0.61 -1.63 -1.37
N ILE A 102 0.39 -2.20 -0.19
CA ILE A 102 1.24 -1.95 0.97
C ILE A 102 2.29 -3.05 1.01
N PHE A 103 3.56 -2.65 0.97
CA PHE A 103 4.71 -3.55 1.02
C PHE A 103 5.37 -3.51 2.38
N TYR A 104 5.68 -4.68 2.91
CA TYR A 104 6.67 -4.86 3.95
C TYR A 104 8.01 -5.22 3.31
N SER A 105 9.07 -4.53 3.73
CA SER A 105 10.45 -4.84 3.35
C SER A 105 11.34 -4.85 4.59
N SER A 106 12.08 -5.93 4.83
CA SER A 106 13.04 -6.01 5.95
C SER A 106 14.27 -5.13 5.76
N GLY A 107 14.44 -4.57 4.56
CA GLY A 107 15.44 -3.56 4.22
C GLY A 107 14.79 -2.22 3.88
N ASN A 108 15.44 -1.46 3.02
CA ASN A 108 14.88 -0.25 2.42
C ASN A 108 14.08 -0.56 1.14
N ASP A 109 13.68 0.47 0.39
CA ASP A 109 13.00 0.33 -0.90
C ASP A 109 13.87 -0.32 -2.00
N ASP A 110 15.21 -0.35 -1.85
CA ASP A 110 16.09 -1.05 -2.79
C ASP A 110 15.81 -2.55 -2.80
N LEU A 111 15.39 -3.12 -1.64
CA LEU A 111 15.01 -4.52 -1.58
C LEU A 111 13.71 -4.79 -2.36
N ILE A 112 12.75 -3.88 -2.32
CA ILE A 112 11.54 -3.96 -3.16
C ILE A 112 11.96 -3.90 -4.64
N LYS A 113 12.80 -2.95 -5.03
CA LYS A 113 13.30 -2.78 -6.41
C LYS A 113 14.10 -3.99 -6.91
N LYS A 114 14.74 -4.73 -6.01
CA LYS A 114 15.47 -5.98 -6.33
C LYS A 114 14.52 -7.11 -6.75
N TYR A 115 13.36 -7.24 -6.09
CA TYR A 115 12.46 -8.37 -6.28
C TYR A 115 11.23 -8.06 -7.14
N VAL A 116 10.85 -6.79 -7.25
CA VAL A 116 9.72 -6.34 -8.08
C VAL A 116 10.26 -5.64 -9.33
N PRO A 117 10.00 -6.17 -10.55
CA PRO A 117 10.46 -5.54 -11.78
C PRO A 117 9.95 -4.10 -11.89
N LYS A 118 10.84 -3.17 -12.27
CA LYS A 118 10.51 -1.74 -12.41
C LYS A 118 9.35 -1.47 -13.38
N SER A 119 9.13 -2.34 -14.33
CA SER A 119 8.02 -2.24 -15.30
C SER A 119 6.63 -2.45 -14.66
N TYR A 120 6.56 -2.97 -13.45
CA TYR A 120 5.30 -3.27 -12.77
C TYR A 120 4.78 -2.13 -11.90
N TYR A 121 5.63 -1.17 -11.53
CA TYR A 121 5.21 -0.08 -10.65
C TYR A 121 5.66 1.28 -11.17
N SER A 122 4.84 2.29 -10.93
CA SER A 122 5.10 3.69 -11.25
C SER A 122 5.74 4.44 -10.07
N TYR A 123 5.45 4.01 -8.84
CA TYR A 123 5.73 4.81 -7.66
C TYR A 123 5.95 3.95 -6.41
N ILE A 124 6.92 4.34 -5.57
CA ILE A 124 7.18 3.78 -4.24
C ILE A 124 7.31 4.93 -3.25
N GLU A 125 6.55 4.90 -2.17
CA GLU A 125 6.61 5.87 -1.08
C GLU A 125 6.76 5.17 0.27
N LYS A 126 7.66 5.67 1.09
CA LYS A 126 7.82 5.18 2.47
C LYS A 126 6.66 5.68 3.34
N ILE A 127 5.96 4.76 4.00
CA ILE A 127 4.91 5.06 4.97
C ILE A 127 5.54 5.21 6.36
N THR A 128 6.29 4.20 6.79
CA THR A 128 7.04 4.14 8.03
C THR A 128 8.19 3.13 7.88
N ASP A 129 8.94 2.84 8.95
CA ASP A 129 10.04 1.89 8.87
C ASP A 129 9.55 0.51 8.40
N ASN A 130 10.22 -0.01 7.39
CA ASN A 130 9.91 -1.28 6.71
C ASN A 130 8.59 -1.34 5.94
N TRP A 131 7.79 -0.26 5.91
CA TRP A 131 6.50 -0.22 5.23
C TRP A 131 6.46 0.83 4.12
N TYR A 132 5.94 0.44 2.97
CA TYR A 132 5.93 1.24 1.74
C TYR A 132 4.59 1.14 1.03
N MET A 133 4.13 2.25 0.45
CA MET A 133 3.07 2.24 -0.56
C MET A 133 3.73 2.06 -1.93
N VAL A 134 3.21 1.13 -2.72
CA VAL A 134 3.67 0.88 -4.10
C VAL A 134 2.47 0.90 -5.02
N GLN A 135 2.54 1.73 -6.05
CA GLN A 135 1.51 1.84 -7.07
C GLN A 135 1.94 1.05 -8.31
N PHE A 136 1.13 0.09 -8.73
CA PHE A 136 1.37 -0.73 -9.91
C PHE A 136 0.71 -0.09 -11.13
N ASN A 137 1.36 -0.25 -12.30
CA ASN A 137 0.87 0.25 -13.59
C ASN A 137 -0.31 -0.57 -14.11
#